data_03a8771a69867cca9f385c657af56665
#
_entry.id   03a8771a69867cca9f385c657af56665
#
_cell.length_a   1.000
_cell.length_b   1.000
_cell.length_c   1.000
_cell.angle_alpha   90.00
_cell.angle_beta   90.00
_cell.angle_gamma   90.00
#
_symmetry.space_group_name_H-M   'P 1'
#
loop_
_entity.id
_entity.type
_entity.pdbx_description
1 polymer ?
#
loop_
_entity_poly.entity_id
_entity_poly.type
_entity_poly.pdbx_seq_one_letter_code
_entity_poly.pdbx_strand_id
1 'polypeptide(L)'
;KSTQIGYFPDTFGNMGQAPQILQKSGIHVAAFGRGVKPIGFDNQVLEDEQFTSQFSEMYWQGADGSRVLGILFANWYSNGNEIPVDKDEALAFWKQKLSDVRDYASTNQWLMMNGCDHQPVQRNLSEAIRVANELFPDVTFVHSSFDDYVHAVESALPEQLSTVTGELTSQETDGWYTLANTSSSRIYLKQAFQENSNLLEQVVEPLTVITGGHNHKDQLTYAWKVLLQNAPHDSICGCSVDEVHREMETRFAKVNQVGNFVKTNLLNEWKGKIATHEAQSDHLFTVINTGLHDKVDTVSTVIDVATCDFKELHPTEG
;
A
#
# COMPACT_ATOMS: atom_id res chain seq x y z
N LYS A 1 2.13 -15.22 -11.87
CA LYS A 1 0.72 -14.80 -11.72
C LYS A 1 0.63 -14.07 -10.39
N SER A 2 0.11 -12.86 -10.36
CA SER A 2 -0.15 -12.12 -9.12
C SER A 2 -1.34 -12.74 -8.39
N THR A 3 -1.35 -12.67 -7.06
CA THR A 3 -2.53 -13.02 -6.28
C THR A 3 -3.68 -12.07 -6.59
N GLN A 4 -4.92 -12.52 -6.41
CA GLN A 4 -6.15 -11.73 -6.61
C GLN A 4 -6.70 -11.16 -5.29
N ILE A 5 -5.85 -11.05 -4.28
CA ILE A 5 -6.19 -10.54 -2.95
C ILE A 5 -5.33 -9.32 -2.64
N GLY A 6 -5.94 -8.24 -2.18
CA GLY A 6 -5.26 -7.14 -1.52
C GLY A 6 -4.82 -7.59 -0.13
N TYR A 7 -3.52 -7.60 0.15
CA TYR A 7 -2.97 -8.12 1.40
C TYR A 7 -2.31 -7.00 2.20
N PHE A 8 -2.92 -6.64 3.32
CA PHE A 8 -2.53 -5.51 4.19
C PHE A 8 -2.43 -5.97 5.66
N PRO A 9 -1.51 -6.90 5.99
CA PRO A 9 -1.52 -7.56 7.29
C PRO A 9 -1.26 -6.60 8.46
N ASP A 10 -0.38 -5.61 8.29
CA ASP A 10 0.09 -4.75 9.36
C ASP A 10 0.13 -3.25 9.00
N THR A 11 -0.55 -2.84 7.94
CA THR A 11 -0.63 -1.42 7.57
C THR A 11 -1.33 -0.61 8.65
N PHE A 12 -0.82 0.59 8.95
CA PHE A 12 -1.34 1.45 10.02
C PHE A 12 -2.54 2.27 9.54
N GLY A 13 -3.58 1.56 9.20
CA GLY A 13 -4.77 2.02 8.52
C GLY A 13 -4.72 1.82 7.01
N ASN A 14 -5.88 1.94 6.38
CA ASN A 14 -6.04 1.79 4.94
C ASN A 14 -6.89 2.94 4.41
N MET A 15 -6.48 3.52 3.29
CA MET A 15 -7.18 4.65 2.67
C MET A 15 -8.56 4.25 2.14
N GLY A 16 -9.53 5.14 2.25
CA GLY A 16 -10.90 4.90 1.80
C GLY A 16 -11.06 4.72 0.29
N GLN A 17 -10.04 5.05 -0.50
CA GLN A 17 -10.03 4.78 -1.94
C GLN A 17 -9.56 3.37 -2.30
N ALA A 18 -9.01 2.61 -1.36
CA ALA A 18 -8.46 1.28 -1.66
C ALA A 18 -9.49 0.32 -2.32
N PRO A 19 -10.77 0.24 -1.90
CA PRO A 19 -11.77 -0.58 -2.59
C PRO A 19 -11.91 -0.27 -4.08
N GLN A 20 -11.92 1.01 -4.46
CA GLN A 20 -11.97 1.45 -5.85
C GLN A 20 -10.75 0.99 -6.64
N ILE A 21 -9.56 1.18 -6.08
CA ILE A 21 -8.29 0.80 -6.73
C ILE A 21 -8.23 -0.72 -6.92
N LEU A 22 -8.60 -1.49 -5.90
CA LEU A 22 -8.65 -2.94 -5.94
C LEU A 22 -9.61 -3.42 -7.02
N GLN A 23 -10.85 -2.95 -7.04
CA GLN A 23 -11.84 -3.32 -8.06
C GLN A 23 -11.38 -2.99 -9.49
N LYS A 24 -10.83 -1.79 -9.71
CA LYS A 24 -10.29 -1.40 -11.02
C LYS A 24 -9.10 -2.25 -11.45
N SER A 25 -8.41 -2.88 -10.49
CA SER A 25 -7.32 -3.82 -10.74
C SER A 25 -7.81 -5.28 -10.87
N GLY A 26 -9.12 -5.53 -10.83
CA GLY A 26 -9.72 -6.87 -10.88
C GLY A 26 -9.59 -7.66 -9.58
N ILE A 27 -9.34 -6.99 -8.46
CA ILE A 27 -9.21 -7.58 -7.12
C ILE A 27 -10.50 -7.32 -6.35
N HIS A 28 -11.15 -8.38 -5.86
CA HIS A 28 -12.47 -8.30 -5.20
C HIS A 28 -12.42 -8.59 -3.70
N VAL A 29 -11.26 -8.94 -3.18
CA VAL A 29 -11.05 -9.29 -1.77
C VAL A 29 -9.87 -8.51 -1.21
N ALA A 30 -9.99 -8.05 0.05
CA ALA A 30 -8.92 -7.42 0.80
C ALA A 30 -8.79 -8.06 2.18
N ALA A 31 -7.60 -8.51 2.57
CA ALA A 31 -7.31 -9.02 3.90
C ALA A 31 -6.43 -8.02 4.66
N PHE A 32 -6.78 -7.69 5.89
CA PHE A 32 -6.11 -6.67 6.69
C PHE A 32 -6.14 -6.98 8.18
N GLY A 33 -5.13 -6.48 8.91
CA GLY A 33 -5.00 -6.73 10.36
C GLY A 33 -5.53 -5.61 11.24
N ARG A 34 -5.69 -4.39 10.72
CA ARG A 34 -5.99 -3.20 11.53
C ARG A 34 -7.09 -2.35 10.89
N GLY A 35 -7.70 -1.49 11.72
CA GLY A 35 -8.58 -0.41 11.27
C GLY A 35 -10.07 -0.71 11.34
N VAL A 36 -10.46 -1.90 11.76
CA VAL A 36 -11.86 -2.31 12.01
C VAL A 36 -11.97 -2.90 13.41
N LYS A 37 -13.06 -2.60 14.10
CA LYS A 37 -13.42 -3.19 15.39
C LYS A 37 -14.44 -4.31 15.18
N PRO A 38 -14.12 -5.56 15.45
CA PRO A 38 -15.12 -6.62 15.54
C PRO A 38 -15.98 -6.45 16.79
N ILE A 39 -17.27 -6.74 16.69
CA ILE A 39 -18.16 -6.75 17.86
C ILE A 39 -17.72 -7.90 18.76
N GLY A 40 -17.59 -7.61 20.08
CA GLY A 40 -17.21 -8.59 21.10
C GLY A 40 -15.78 -8.50 21.60
N PHE A 41 -14.94 -7.63 21.03
CA PHE A 41 -13.67 -7.29 21.66
C PHE A 41 -13.84 -6.34 22.84
N ASP A 42 -13.10 -6.59 23.95
CA ASP A 42 -13.15 -5.79 25.18
C ASP A 42 -12.40 -4.44 25.09
N ASN A 43 -11.86 -4.10 23.96
CA ASN A 43 -11.18 -2.81 23.75
C ASN A 43 -12.20 -1.68 23.66
N GLN A 44 -12.48 -1.07 24.78
CA GLN A 44 -13.51 -0.03 24.88
C GLN A 44 -12.90 1.34 25.07
N VAL A 45 -12.66 2.07 24.00
CA VAL A 45 -12.35 3.49 24.11
C VAL A 45 -13.49 4.35 23.55
N LEU A 46 -14.05 4.03 22.40
CA LEU A 46 -15.16 4.75 21.77
C LEU A 46 -15.95 3.79 20.87
N GLU A 47 -17.27 3.80 21.01
CA GLU A 47 -18.17 3.14 20.05
C GLU A 47 -18.31 4.05 18.81
N ASP A 48 -17.69 3.69 17.72
CA ASP A 48 -17.92 4.29 16.41
C ASP A 48 -18.43 3.21 15.46
N GLU A 49 -19.73 3.23 15.17
CA GLU A 49 -20.40 2.26 14.30
C GLU A 49 -19.80 2.22 12.90
N GLN A 50 -19.17 3.31 12.45
CA GLN A 50 -18.55 3.40 11.13
C GLN A 50 -17.47 2.34 10.90
N PHE A 51 -16.75 1.98 11.96
CA PHE A 51 -15.62 1.03 11.89
C PHE A 51 -15.95 -0.34 12.45
N THR A 52 -17.20 -0.61 12.77
CA THR A 52 -17.62 -1.82 13.47
C THR A 52 -18.13 -2.88 12.49
N SER A 53 -17.69 -4.11 12.66
CA SER A 53 -18.20 -5.28 11.94
C SER A 53 -18.66 -6.35 12.91
N GLN A 54 -19.77 -7.02 12.60
CA GLN A 54 -20.26 -8.15 13.38
C GLN A 54 -19.30 -9.35 13.30
N PHE A 55 -18.68 -9.55 12.14
CA PHE A 55 -17.79 -10.67 11.85
C PHE A 55 -16.44 -10.18 11.35
N SER A 56 -15.45 -11.07 11.32
CA SER A 56 -14.17 -10.84 10.64
C SER A 56 -14.32 -10.66 9.13
N GLU A 57 -15.36 -11.23 8.53
CA GLU A 57 -15.72 -10.99 7.14
C GLU A 57 -16.79 -9.88 7.06
N MET A 58 -16.60 -8.92 6.15
CA MET A 58 -17.46 -7.77 5.95
C MET A 58 -17.37 -7.26 4.52
N TYR A 59 -18.21 -6.30 4.17
CA TYR A 59 -17.97 -5.51 2.97
C TYR A 59 -17.22 -4.23 3.31
N TRP A 60 -16.13 -3.97 2.60
CA TRP A 60 -15.43 -2.69 2.67
C TRP A 60 -15.77 -1.85 1.44
N GLN A 61 -16.34 -0.65 1.68
CA GLN A 61 -16.87 0.22 0.64
C GLN A 61 -16.11 1.54 0.57
N GLY A 62 -15.67 1.92 -0.63
CA GLY A 62 -15.07 3.21 -0.93
C GLY A 62 -16.12 4.31 -1.15
N ALA A 63 -15.64 5.56 -1.22
CA ALA A 63 -16.49 6.74 -1.39
C ALA A 63 -17.28 6.76 -2.72
N ASP A 64 -16.79 6.08 -3.74
CA ASP A 64 -17.45 5.95 -5.05
C ASP A 64 -18.49 4.82 -5.11
N GLY A 65 -18.70 4.09 -4.00
CA GLY A 65 -19.56 2.93 -3.91
C GLY A 65 -18.90 1.60 -4.32
N SER A 66 -17.66 1.62 -4.79
CA SER A 66 -16.87 0.39 -5.02
C SER A 66 -16.77 -0.42 -3.74
N ARG A 67 -16.95 -1.75 -3.85
CA ARG A 67 -17.02 -2.61 -2.67
C ARG A 67 -16.22 -3.90 -2.89
N VAL A 68 -15.43 -4.30 -1.89
CA VAL A 68 -14.68 -5.56 -1.85
C VAL A 68 -15.09 -6.38 -0.62
N LEU A 69 -14.91 -7.69 -0.68
CA LEU A 69 -14.97 -8.52 0.52
C LEU A 69 -13.77 -8.21 1.40
N GLY A 70 -13.99 -7.68 2.58
CA GLY A 70 -12.97 -7.45 3.60
C GLY A 70 -12.84 -8.66 4.52
N ILE A 71 -11.62 -9.07 4.82
CA ILE A 71 -11.30 -10.13 5.78
C ILE A 71 -10.36 -9.52 6.82
N LEU A 72 -10.87 -9.28 8.02
CA LEU A 72 -10.08 -8.86 9.16
C LEU A 72 -9.37 -10.05 9.78
N PHE A 73 -8.08 -9.93 10.05
CA PHE A 73 -7.34 -10.89 10.89
C PHE A 73 -7.69 -10.66 12.36
N ALA A 74 -8.89 -11.04 12.76
CA ALA A 74 -9.43 -10.74 14.07
C ALA A 74 -8.59 -11.28 15.24
N ASN A 75 -7.92 -12.42 15.04
CA ASN A 75 -6.99 -12.97 16.01
C ASN A 75 -5.54 -12.84 15.56
N TRP A 76 -5.25 -11.78 14.81
CA TRP A 76 -3.97 -11.43 14.25
C TRP A 76 -3.49 -12.32 13.09
N TYR A 77 -2.56 -11.80 12.29
CA TYR A 77 -2.02 -12.49 11.11
C TYR A 77 -0.97 -13.60 11.46
N SER A 78 -0.87 -13.96 12.72
CA SER A 78 -0.03 -15.05 13.22
C SER A 78 -0.79 -16.02 14.14
N ASN A 79 -2.12 -16.07 14.07
CA ASN A 79 -2.96 -16.85 14.96
C ASN A 79 -2.74 -18.37 14.88
N GLY A 80 -2.20 -18.88 13.78
CA GLY A 80 -1.80 -20.28 13.59
C GLY A 80 -0.28 -20.49 13.58
N ASN A 81 0.50 -19.61 14.22
CA ASN A 81 1.94 -19.71 14.29
C ASN A 81 2.40 -20.76 15.31
N GLU A 82 3.55 -21.40 15.06
CA GLU A 82 4.21 -22.35 15.96
C GLU A 82 3.29 -23.45 16.52
N ILE A 83 2.52 -24.10 15.65
CA ILE A 83 1.56 -25.15 16.03
C ILE A 83 2.30 -26.32 16.67
N PRO A 84 1.96 -26.71 17.91
CA PRO A 84 2.61 -27.85 18.59
C PRO A 84 2.33 -29.20 17.90
N VAL A 85 3.29 -30.13 18.00
CA VAL A 85 3.13 -31.50 17.54
C VAL A 85 2.96 -32.51 18.71
N ASP A 86 3.33 -32.09 19.93
CA ASP A 86 2.95 -32.85 21.14
C ASP A 86 1.42 -32.83 21.29
N LYS A 87 0.80 -33.94 21.59
CA LYS A 87 -0.66 -34.08 21.59
C LYS A 87 -1.34 -33.28 22.69
N ASP A 88 -0.75 -33.17 23.85
CA ASP A 88 -1.36 -32.42 24.97
C ASP A 88 -1.23 -30.92 24.74
N GLU A 89 -0.07 -30.46 24.28
CA GLU A 89 0.15 -29.06 23.90
C GLU A 89 -0.74 -28.65 22.69
N ALA A 90 -0.81 -29.51 21.66
CA ALA A 90 -1.65 -29.26 20.47
C ALA A 90 -3.14 -29.24 20.85
N LEU A 91 -3.59 -30.12 21.77
CA LEU A 91 -4.97 -30.08 22.24
C LEU A 91 -5.32 -28.76 22.94
N ALA A 92 -4.44 -28.29 23.81
CA ALA A 92 -4.62 -27.01 24.51
C ALA A 92 -4.60 -25.84 23.53
N PHE A 93 -3.61 -25.80 22.63
CA PHE A 93 -3.47 -24.79 21.59
C PHE A 93 -4.73 -24.67 20.72
N TRP A 94 -5.17 -25.79 20.15
CA TRP A 94 -6.32 -25.77 19.24
C TRP A 94 -7.65 -25.50 19.94
N LYS A 95 -7.85 -25.96 21.18
CA LYS A 95 -9.04 -25.57 21.95
C LYS A 95 -9.18 -24.06 22.08
N GLN A 96 -8.08 -23.39 22.39
CA GLN A 96 -8.07 -21.93 22.48
C GLN A 96 -8.30 -21.28 21.11
N LYS A 97 -7.49 -21.65 20.10
CA LYS A 97 -7.55 -21.03 18.76
C LYS A 97 -8.89 -21.23 18.05
N LEU A 98 -9.50 -22.41 18.19
CA LEU A 98 -10.80 -22.67 17.60
C LEU A 98 -11.93 -21.89 18.34
N SER A 99 -11.79 -21.69 19.65
CA SER A 99 -12.69 -20.83 20.40
C SER A 99 -12.57 -19.38 19.92
N ASP A 100 -11.35 -18.86 19.86
CA ASP A 100 -11.06 -17.48 19.47
C ASP A 100 -11.64 -17.12 18.09
N VAL A 101 -11.45 -17.97 17.07
CA VAL A 101 -11.95 -17.66 15.71
C VAL A 101 -13.44 -17.88 15.58
N ARG A 102 -14.04 -18.81 16.32
CA ARG A 102 -15.48 -19.14 16.22
C ARG A 102 -16.35 -17.95 16.56
N ASP A 103 -15.92 -17.12 17.49
CA ASP A 103 -16.69 -15.98 17.97
C ASP A 103 -16.77 -14.84 16.95
N TYR A 104 -15.85 -14.80 15.98
CA TYR A 104 -15.76 -13.71 14.99
C TYR A 104 -16.03 -14.13 13.55
N ALA A 105 -15.93 -15.42 13.21
CA ALA A 105 -16.10 -15.87 11.84
C ALA A 105 -17.59 -15.88 11.43
N SER A 106 -17.88 -15.37 10.24
CA SER A 106 -19.22 -15.42 9.64
C SER A 106 -19.58 -16.79 9.07
N THR A 107 -18.58 -17.66 8.89
CA THR A 107 -18.71 -18.96 8.24
C THR A 107 -18.05 -20.07 9.07
N ASN A 108 -18.17 -21.31 8.62
CA ASN A 108 -17.43 -22.43 9.17
C ASN A 108 -16.03 -22.63 8.52
N GLN A 109 -15.57 -21.66 7.73
CA GLN A 109 -14.25 -21.63 7.12
C GLN A 109 -13.36 -20.68 7.92
N TRP A 110 -12.37 -21.20 8.62
CA TRP A 110 -11.56 -20.43 9.53
C TRP A 110 -10.13 -20.30 9.05
N LEU A 111 -9.61 -19.08 9.03
CA LEU A 111 -8.25 -18.78 8.60
C LEU A 111 -7.28 -18.87 9.76
N MET A 112 -6.29 -19.76 9.63
CA MET A 112 -5.18 -19.89 10.54
C MET A 112 -3.88 -19.53 9.83
N MET A 113 -3.32 -18.39 10.19
CA MET A 113 -2.10 -17.85 9.61
C MET A 113 -0.89 -18.46 10.26
N ASN A 114 -0.16 -19.35 9.55
CA ASN A 114 1.04 -20.00 10.05
C ASN A 114 2.29 -19.23 9.64
N GLY A 115 2.72 -18.36 10.50
CA GLY A 115 3.88 -17.50 10.30
C GLY A 115 3.76 -16.21 11.09
N CYS A 116 4.86 -15.49 11.21
CA CYS A 116 4.94 -14.18 11.83
C CYS A 116 6.17 -13.43 11.31
N ASP A 117 6.29 -12.14 11.64
CA ASP A 117 7.46 -11.33 11.35
C ASP A 117 8.72 -11.94 11.96
N HIS A 118 9.80 -11.89 11.20
CA HIS A 118 11.13 -12.33 11.65
C HIS A 118 11.22 -13.82 12.04
N GLN A 119 10.26 -14.65 11.60
CA GLN A 119 10.27 -16.09 11.90
C GLN A 119 10.50 -16.93 10.64
N PRO A 120 11.27 -18.03 10.76
CA PRO A 120 11.39 -19.02 9.70
C PRO A 120 10.09 -19.82 9.55
N VAL A 121 9.91 -20.43 8.39
CA VAL A 121 8.79 -21.36 8.16
C VAL A 121 8.82 -22.52 9.16
N GLN A 122 7.65 -22.92 9.65
CA GLN A 122 7.50 -24.08 10.52
C GLN A 122 7.78 -25.37 9.75
N ARG A 123 8.89 -26.08 10.08
CA ARG A 123 9.35 -27.26 9.32
C ARG A 123 8.48 -28.49 9.52
N ASN A 124 7.87 -28.65 10.68
CA ASN A 124 7.02 -29.78 11.04
C ASN A 124 5.51 -29.49 10.86
N LEU A 125 5.15 -28.51 10.02
CA LEU A 125 3.76 -28.10 9.81
C LEU A 125 2.86 -29.27 9.35
N SER A 126 3.35 -30.13 8.47
CA SER A 126 2.56 -31.29 8.00
C SER A 126 2.24 -32.27 9.13
N GLU A 127 3.17 -32.47 10.07
CA GLU A 127 2.92 -33.27 11.27
C GLU A 127 1.93 -32.57 12.21
N ALA A 128 2.11 -31.28 12.44
CA ALA A 128 1.18 -30.49 13.26
C ALA A 128 -0.26 -30.56 12.75
N ILE A 129 -0.47 -30.43 11.43
CA ILE A 129 -1.78 -30.60 10.80
C ILE A 129 -2.33 -32.02 10.99
N ARG A 130 -1.51 -33.08 10.85
CA ARG A 130 -1.91 -34.44 11.07
C ARG A 130 -2.37 -34.67 12.51
N VAL A 131 -1.61 -34.17 13.49
CA VAL A 131 -1.96 -34.27 14.93
C VAL A 131 -3.26 -33.51 15.21
N ALA A 132 -3.45 -32.33 14.65
CA ALA A 132 -4.69 -31.56 14.80
C ALA A 132 -5.92 -32.34 14.29
N ASN A 133 -5.84 -32.95 13.10
CA ASN A 133 -6.92 -33.78 12.53
C ASN A 133 -7.19 -35.05 13.37
N GLU A 134 -6.19 -35.61 14.04
CA GLU A 134 -6.41 -36.75 14.97
C GLU A 134 -7.15 -36.31 16.24
N LEU A 135 -6.86 -35.13 16.75
CA LEU A 135 -7.42 -34.62 18.01
C LEU A 135 -8.83 -34.06 17.87
N PHE A 136 -9.19 -33.53 16.68
CA PHE A 136 -10.46 -32.85 16.42
C PHE A 136 -11.19 -33.47 15.21
N PRO A 137 -11.84 -34.61 15.36
CA PRO A 137 -12.47 -35.34 14.25
C PRO A 137 -13.62 -34.56 13.57
N ASP A 138 -14.19 -33.58 14.27
CA ASP A 138 -15.28 -32.72 13.76
C ASP A 138 -14.75 -31.48 13.02
N VAL A 139 -13.43 -31.28 12.94
CA VAL A 139 -12.77 -30.17 12.27
C VAL A 139 -11.76 -30.70 11.28
N THR A 140 -11.77 -30.16 10.06
CA THR A 140 -10.78 -30.54 9.04
C THR A 140 -9.71 -29.46 8.93
N PHE A 141 -8.48 -29.81 9.28
CA PHE A 141 -7.31 -28.93 9.15
C PHE A 141 -6.59 -29.24 7.84
N VAL A 142 -6.41 -28.22 7.02
CA VAL A 142 -5.73 -28.34 5.72
C VAL A 142 -4.67 -27.27 5.55
N HIS A 143 -3.59 -27.60 4.86
CA HIS A 143 -2.67 -26.60 4.34
C HIS A 143 -3.27 -26.02 3.08
N SER A 144 -3.58 -24.72 3.07
CA SER A 144 -4.34 -24.06 2.03
C SER A 144 -3.61 -22.83 1.47
N SER A 145 -4.21 -22.21 0.50
CA SER A 145 -3.85 -20.89 -0.03
C SER A 145 -4.94 -19.87 0.29
N PHE A 146 -4.62 -18.57 0.13
CA PHE A 146 -5.64 -17.53 0.24
C PHE A 146 -6.73 -17.70 -0.81
N ASP A 147 -6.38 -18.09 -2.04
CA ASP A 147 -7.37 -18.29 -3.11
C ASP A 147 -8.38 -19.38 -2.72
N ASP A 148 -7.91 -20.52 -2.20
CA ASP A 148 -8.79 -21.62 -1.75
C ASP A 148 -9.66 -21.22 -0.55
N TYR A 149 -9.07 -20.50 0.41
CA TYR A 149 -9.80 -19.98 1.57
C TYR A 149 -10.92 -19.02 1.14
N VAL A 150 -10.60 -18.05 0.28
CA VAL A 150 -11.56 -17.07 -0.22
C VAL A 150 -12.73 -17.77 -0.94
N HIS A 151 -12.45 -18.71 -1.83
CA HIS A 151 -13.50 -19.48 -2.51
C HIS A 151 -14.42 -20.22 -1.53
N ALA A 152 -13.82 -20.82 -0.48
CA ALA A 152 -14.60 -21.53 0.54
C ALA A 152 -15.48 -20.56 1.36
N VAL A 153 -14.94 -19.40 1.75
CA VAL A 153 -15.67 -18.36 2.47
C VAL A 153 -16.81 -17.80 1.61
N GLU A 154 -16.52 -17.37 0.37
CA GLU A 154 -17.53 -16.80 -0.54
C GLU A 154 -18.71 -17.74 -0.77
N SER A 155 -18.43 -19.05 -0.80
CA SER A 155 -19.48 -20.07 -0.96
C SER A 155 -20.36 -20.28 0.27
N ALA A 156 -19.93 -19.77 1.44
CA ALA A 156 -20.58 -19.97 2.73
C ALA A 156 -21.03 -18.67 3.42
N LEU A 157 -20.84 -17.51 2.75
CA LEU A 157 -21.21 -16.21 3.33
C LEU A 157 -22.69 -16.14 3.70
N PRO A 158 -23.04 -15.54 4.83
CA PRO A 158 -24.42 -15.25 5.17
C PRO A 158 -25.01 -14.20 4.22
N GLU A 159 -26.33 -14.14 4.11
CA GLU A 159 -27.02 -13.14 3.27
C GLU A 159 -26.74 -11.71 3.67
N GLN A 160 -26.44 -11.48 4.95
CA GLN A 160 -26.17 -10.15 5.49
C GLN A 160 -24.80 -10.11 6.15
N LEU A 161 -23.97 -9.19 5.68
CA LEU A 161 -22.70 -8.81 6.27
C LEU A 161 -22.70 -7.32 6.59
N SER A 162 -21.97 -6.93 7.62
CA SER A 162 -21.68 -5.53 7.92
C SER A 162 -21.00 -4.87 6.73
N THR A 163 -21.22 -3.55 6.56
CA THR A 163 -20.50 -2.74 5.59
C THR A 163 -19.73 -1.65 6.32
N VAL A 164 -18.41 -1.69 6.22
CA VAL A 164 -17.52 -0.64 6.72
C VAL A 164 -17.20 0.28 5.55
N THR A 165 -17.41 1.58 5.72
CA THR A 165 -17.27 2.56 4.64
C THR A 165 -16.13 3.53 4.91
N GLY A 166 -15.33 3.79 3.89
CA GLY A 166 -14.26 4.78 3.93
C GLY A 166 -12.93 4.24 4.43
N GLU A 167 -12.20 5.05 5.17
CA GLU A 167 -10.88 4.69 5.73
C GLU A 167 -11.01 3.66 6.83
N LEU A 168 -10.08 2.71 6.88
CA LEU A 168 -9.99 1.76 7.98
C LEU A 168 -8.99 2.32 9.01
N THR A 169 -9.48 3.07 9.97
CA THR A 169 -8.67 3.81 10.94
C THR A 169 -9.10 3.63 12.39
N SER A 170 -10.01 2.70 12.69
CA SER A 170 -10.36 2.38 14.08
C SER A 170 -9.12 2.07 14.90
N GLN A 171 -8.98 2.71 16.05
CA GLN A 171 -7.92 2.39 17.01
C GLN A 171 -8.27 1.19 17.90
N GLU A 172 -9.52 0.74 17.84
CA GLU A 172 -10.06 -0.35 18.63
C GLU A 172 -10.03 -1.65 17.84
N THR A 173 -8.85 -2.20 17.70
CA THR A 173 -8.65 -3.54 17.16
C THR A 173 -8.24 -4.48 18.30
N ASP A 174 -7.94 -5.72 18.02
CA ASP A 174 -7.58 -6.75 19.00
C ASP A 174 -6.31 -6.43 19.83
N GLY A 175 -6.32 -5.31 20.54
CA GLY A 175 -5.21 -4.84 21.38
C GLY A 175 -4.00 -4.27 20.61
N TRP A 176 -4.00 -4.34 19.30
CA TRP A 176 -2.85 -3.95 18.49
C TRP A 176 -2.87 -2.51 18.00
N TYR A 177 -3.98 -1.83 18.11
CA TYR A 177 -4.22 -0.47 17.63
C TYR A 177 -3.86 -0.25 16.17
N THR A 178 -4.53 0.66 15.52
CA THR A 178 -4.25 0.96 14.10
C THR A 178 -3.05 1.89 13.92
N LEU A 179 -2.70 2.66 14.96
CA LEU A 179 -1.62 3.63 14.90
C LEU A 179 -1.77 4.68 13.78
N ALA A 180 -3.01 5.03 13.43
CA ALA A 180 -3.32 5.95 12.34
C ALA A 180 -2.64 7.33 12.49
N ASN A 181 -2.32 7.75 13.71
CA ASN A 181 -1.61 9.00 14.02
C ASN A 181 -0.17 9.03 13.47
N THR A 182 0.39 7.89 13.09
CA THR A 182 1.69 7.84 12.41
C THR A 182 1.69 8.55 11.05
N SER A 183 0.51 8.76 10.45
CA SER A 183 0.36 9.55 9.22
C SER A 183 0.89 10.97 9.37
N SER A 184 0.83 11.56 10.56
CA SER A 184 1.34 12.90 10.86
C SER A 184 2.75 12.90 11.49
N SER A 185 3.30 11.74 11.81
CA SER A 185 4.65 11.63 12.35
C SER A 185 5.69 11.90 11.27
N ARG A 186 6.74 12.68 11.59
CA ARG A 186 7.85 12.97 10.68
C ARG A 186 7.39 13.31 9.27
N ILE A 187 6.49 14.30 9.17
CA ILE A 187 5.82 14.68 7.92
C ILE A 187 6.79 14.98 6.77
N TYR A 188 8.00 15.46 7.09
CA TYR A 188 9.04 15.71 6.10
C TYR A 188 9.44 14.45 5.29
N LEU A 189 9.36 13.24 5.89
CA LEU A 189 9.62 11.99 5.16
C LEU A 189 8.54 11.71 4.11
N LYS A 190 7.25 11.95 4.45
CA LYS A 190 6.12 11.80 3.53
C LYS A 190 6.22 12.81 2.39
N GLN A 191 6.56 14.05 2.70
CA GLN A 191 6.79 15.11 1.70
C GLN A 191 7.94 14.73 0.75
N ALA A 192 9.08 14.31 1.30
CA ALA A 192 10.22 13.89 0.49
C ALA A 192 9.90 12.66 -0.37
N PHE A 193 9.12 11.69 0.15
CA PHE A 193 8.66 10.55 -0.63
C PHE A 193 7.80 10.98 -1.80
N GLN A 194 6.81 11.85 -1.55
CA GLN A 194 5.91 12.37 -2.58
C GLN A 194 6.65 13.21 -3.63
N GLU A 195 7.55 14.08 -3.22
CA GLU A 195 8.36 14.89 -4.14
C GLU A 195 9.19 14.01 -5.09
N ASN A 196 9.86 13.00 -4.55
CA ASN A 196 10.66 12.07 -5.34
C ASN A 196 9.80 11.17 -6.24
N SER A 197 8.64 10.70 -5.76
CA SER A 197 7.69 9.96 -6.59
C SER A 197 7.19 10.81 -7.75
N ASN A 198 6.78 12.04 -7.50
CA ASN A 198 6.32 12.97 -8.53
C ASN A 198 7.43 13.27 -9.55
N LEU A 199 8.67 13.47 -9.08
CA LEU A 199 9.80 13.68 -9.99
C LEU A 199 9.98 12.51 -10.95
N LEU A 200 9.93 11.27 -10.47
CA LEU A 200 10.12 10.09 -11.31
C LEU A 200 8.90 9.84 -12.21
N GLU A 201 7.71 9.72 -11.60
CA GLU A 201 6.48 9.28 -12.27
C GLU A 201 5.87 10.35 -13.17
N GLN A 202 5.81 11.59 -12.70
CA GLN A 202 5.08 12.66 -13.41
C GLN A 202 5.98 13.51 -14.30
N VAL A 203 7.30 13.45 -14.13
CA VAL A 203 8.23 14.29 -14.89
C VAL A 203 9.19 13.43 -15.71
N VAL A 204 10.01 12.61 -15.06
CA VAL A 204 11.14 11.97 -15.75
C VAL A 204 10.68 10.84 -16.68
N GLU A 205 9.82 9.95 -16.23
CA GLU A 205 9.28 8.86 -17.07
C GLU A 205 8.52 9.39 -18.29
N PRO A 206 7.57 10.34 -18.18
CA PRO A 206 6.94 10.93 -19.35
C PRO A 206 7.92 11.61 -20.28
N LEU A 207 8.93 12.32 -19.75
CA LEU A 207 9.96 12.93 -20.58
C LEU A 207 10.76 11.91 -21.38
N THR A 208 11.05 10.71 -20.84
CA THR A 208 11.73 9.65 -21.61
C THR A 208 10.93 9.25 -22.83
N VAL A 209 9.60 9.20 -22.72
CA VAL A 209 8.70 8.87 -23.83
C VAL A 209 8.64 10.03 -24.85
N ILE A 210 8.41 11.26 -24.38
CA ILE A 210 8.26 12.44 -25.22
C ILE A 210 9.55 12.71 -26.03
N THR A 211 10.71 12.56 -25.39
CA THR A 211 12.00 12.84 -26.05
C THR A 211 12.58 11.66 -26.83
N GLY A 212 11.99 10.46 -26.69
CA GLY A 212 12.51 9.22 -27.28
C GLY A 212 13.81 8.73 -26.63
N GLY A 213 14.09 9.19 -25.41
CA GLY A 213 15.31 8.90 -24.64
C GLY A 213 15.28 7.55 -23.93
N HIS A 214 15.52 6.45 -24.64
CA HIS A 214 15.49 5.10 -24.06
C HIS A 214 16.73 4.73 -23.21
N ASN A 215 17.75 5.58 -23.16
CA ASN A 215 19.05 5.26 -22.56
C ASN A 215 19.11 5.35 -21.03
N HIS A 216 18.01 5.75 -20.35
CA HIS A 216 17.99 6.02 -18.92
C HIS A 216 17.27 4.96 -18.07
N LYS A 217 16.93 3.80 -18.65
CA LYS A 217 16.18 2.73 -17.96
C LYS A 217 16.86 2.25 -16.70
N ASP A 218 18.19 2.11 -16.71
CA ASP A 218 18.92 1.58 -15.55
C ASP A 218 18.97 2.60 -14.42
N GLN A 219 19.15 3.88 -14.74
CA GLN A 219 19.12 4.96 -13.76
C GLN A 219 17.71 5.07 -13.12
N LEU A 220 16.66 5.02 -13.90
CA LEU A 220 15.28 5.02 -13.38
C LEU A 220 14.98 3.80 -12.54
N THR A 221 15.40 2.61 -12.99
CA THR A 221 15.26 1.38 -12.19
C THR A 221 15.99 1.48 -10.86
N TYR A 222 17.19 2.05 -10.86
CA TYR A 222 17.94 2.30 -9.63
C TYR A 222 17.21 3.29 -8.72
N ALA A 223 16.77 4.43 -9.27
CA ALA A 223 16.07 5.46 -8.50
C ALA A 223 14.79 4.89 -7.85
N TRP A 224 13.97 4.17 -8.58
CA TRP A 224 12.77 3.50 -8.04
C TRP A 224 13.11 2.48 -6.96
N LYS A 225 14.12 1.63 -7.16
CA LYS A 225 14.54 0.66 -6.13
C LYS A 225 14.97 1.36 -4.83
N VAL A 226 15.71 2.46 -4.94
CA VAL A 226 16.15 3.23 -3.77
C VAL A 226 14.98 3.94 -3.10
N LEU A 227 14.05 4.52 -3.87
CA LEU A 227 12.86 5.17 -3.33
C LEU A 227 11.97 4.16 -2.57
N LEU A 228 11.72 3.00 -3.17
CA LEU A 228 10.86 1.97 -2.59
C LEU A 228 11.43 1.35 -1.31
N GLN A 229 12.74 1.44 -1.07
CA GLN A 229 13.32 1.06 0.23
C GLN A 229 12.86 1.95 1.39
N ASN A 230 12.28 3.12 1.11
CA ASN A 230 11.70 4.01 2.11
C ASN A 230 10.19 3.77 2.31
N ALA A 231 9.57 2.92 1.49
CA ALA A 231 8.13 2.66 1.52
C ALA A 231 7.62 1.68 2.58
N PRO A 232 8.43 0.73 3.17
CA PRO A 232 7.94 -0.12 4.25
C PRO A 232 7.25 0.70 5.34
N HIS A 233 6.14 0.16 5.88
CA HIS A 233 5.27 0.94 6.76
C HIS A 233 5.99 1.47 8.01
N ASP A 234 6.89 0.74 8.62
CA ASP A 234 7.68 1.22 9.76
C ASP A 234 8.64 2.36 9.40
N SER A 235 9.12 2.40 8.16
CA SER A 235 10.00 3.47 7.67
C SER A 235 9.19 4.72 7.36
N ILE A 236 8.23 4.64 6.41
CA ILE A 236 7.49 5.84 5.96
C ILE A 236 6.56 6.39 7.05
N CYS A 237 6.04 5.55 7.94
CA CYS A 237 5.24 6.00 9.08
C CYS A 237 6.04 6.78 10.11
N GLY A 238 7.38 6.68 10.11
CA GLY A 238 8.23 7.47 11.00
C GLY A 238 8.28 6.93 12.44
N CYS A 239 8.00 5.64 12.63
CA CYS A 239 8.00 4.98 13.95
C CYS A 239 9.25 4.14 14.23
N SER A 240 10.17 4.04 13.27
CA SER A 240 11.48 3.40 13.46
C SER A 240 12.44 4.26 14.29
N VAL A 241 13.64 3.75 14.54
CA VAL A 241 14.71 4.49 15.21
C VAL A 241 15.28 5.59 14.31
N ASP A 242 15.90 6.58 14.90
CA ASP A 242 16.42 7.77 14.18
C ASP A 242 17.43 7.43 13.08
N GLU A 243 18.22 6.38 13.27
CA GLU A 243 19.19 5.90 12.28
C GLU A 243 18.52 5.51 10.96
N VAL A 244 17.39 4.82 11.04
CA VAL A 244 16.59 4.45 9.85
C VAL A 244 16.11 5.71 9.13
N HIS A 245 15.60 6.69 9.86
CA HIS A 245 15.11 7.93 9.25
C HIS A 245 16.20 8.77 8.61
N ARG A 246 17.40 8.84 9.21
CA ARG A 246 18.57 9.47 8.58
C ARG A 246 19.00 8.78 7.29
N GLU A 247 18.94 7.45 7.26
CA GLU A 247 19.22 6.72 6.02
C GLU A 247 18.15 6.96 4.95
N MET A 248 16.88 7.12 5.34
CA MET A 248 15.81 7.51 4.41
C MET A 248 16.07 8.86 3.75
N GLU A 249 16.53 9.86 4.50
CA GLU A 249 16.90 11.17 3.93
C GLU A 249 18.04 11.03 2.90
N THR A 250 19.03 10.19 3.20
CA THR A 250 20.12 9.88 2.26
C THR A 250 19.60 9.25 0.98
N ARG A 251 18.65 8.32 1.08
CA ARG A 251 18.01 7.68 -0.09
C ARG A 251 17.21 8.67 -0.90
N PHE A 252 16.41 9.55 -0.27
CA PHE A 252 15.69 10.61 -0.96
C PHE A 252 16.64 11.54 -1.73
N ALA A 253 17.75 11.94 -1.12
CA ALA A 253 18.76 12.75 -1.80
C ALA A 253 19.35 12.05 -3.03
N LYS A 254 19.67 10.76 -2.95
CA LYS A 254 20.14 9.94 -4.08
C LYS A 254 19.12 9.90 -5.21
N VAL A 255 17.85 9.63 -4.90
CA VAL A 255 16.76 9.59 -5.88
C VAL A 255 16.60 10.93 -6.58
N ASN A 256 16.58 12.01 -5.80
CA ASN A 256 16.48 13.38 -6.33
C ASN A 256 17.62 13.72 -7.30
N GLN A 257 18.85 13.40 -6.91
CA GLN A 257 20.04 13.64 -7.76
C GLN A 257 19.94 12.85 -9.09
N VAL A 258 19.60 11.56 -9.03
CA VAL A 258 19.48 10.73 -10.23
C VAL A 258 18.33 11.20 -11.10
N GLY A 259 17.15 11.48 -10.53
CA GLY A 259 16.01 11.98 -11.27
C GLY A 259 16.29 13.30 -11.98
N ASN A 260 16.89 14.27 -11.27
CA ASN A 260 17.25 15.55 -11.86
C ASN A 260 18.36 15.44 -12.90
N PHE A 261 19.33 14.54 -12.72
CA PHE A 261 20.35 14.24 -13.73
C PHE A 261 19.71 13.73 -15.04
N VAL A 262 18.81 12.74 -14.93
CA VAL A 262 18.12 12.18 -16.11
C VAL A 262 17.25 13.26 -16.76
N LYS A 263 16.45 13.99 -15.99
CA LYS A 263 15.63 15.11 -16.48
C LYS A 263 16.47 16.10 -17.29
N THR A 264 17.59 16.56 -16.72
CA THR A 264 18.45 17.55 -17.37
C THR A 264 19.02 17.03 -18.69
N ASN A 265 19.47 15.78 -18.73
CA ASN A 265 19.98 15.16 -19.95
C ASN A 265 18.91 15.07 -21.04
N LEU A 266 17.71 14.57 -20.69
CA LEU A 266 16.59 14.49 -21.64
C LEU A 266 16.21 15.85 -22.21
N LEU A 267 16.15 16.87 -21.37
CA LEU A 267 15.84 18.25 -21.83
C LEU A 267 16.94 18.81 -22.72
N ASN A 268 18.22 18.56 -22.42
CA ASN A 268 19.34 19.00 -23.24
C ASN A 268 19.37 18.30 -24.61
N GLU A 269 19.11 16.99 -24.64
CA GLU A 269 19.01 16.24 -25.89
C GLU A 269 17.83 16.74 -26.73
N TRP A 270 16.72 17.03 -26.10
CA TRP A 270 15.52 17.49 -26.79
C TRP A 270 15.63 18.94 -27.28
N LYS A 271 16.28 19.82 -26.50
CA LYS A 271 16.55 21.21 -26.89
C LYS A 271 17.17 21.33 -28.30
N GLY A 272 18.07 20.40 -28.65
CA GLY A 272 18.68 20.37 -29.98
C GLY A 272 17.73 19.98 -31.13
N LYS A 273 16.54 19.46 -30.79
CA LYS A 273 15.53 19.02 -31.77
C LYS A 273 14.39 20.03 -31.96
N ILE A 274 14.30 21.06 -31.08
CA ILE A 274 13.26 22.10 -31.17
C ILE A 274 13.62 23.03 -32.31
N ALA A 275 12.67 23.25 -33.22
CA ALA A 275 12.82 24.20 -34.29
C ALA A 275 12.80 25.64 -33.75
N THR A 276 13.96 26.33 -33.78
CA THR A 276 14.11 27.67 -33.23
C THR A 276 14.14 28.76 -34.33
N HIS A 277 14.04 28.36 -35.58
CA HIS A 277 14.23 29.28 -36.72
C HIS A 277 13.09 30.29 -36.93
N GLU A 278 11.97 30.10 -36.24
CA GLU A 278 10.84 31.03 -36.31
C GLU A 278 10.77 31.99 -35.10
N ALA A 279 11.67 31.82 -34.14
CA ALA A 279 11.71 32.69 -32.95
C ALA A 279 12.18 34.10 -33.36
N GLN A 280 11.29 35.09 -33.20
CA GLN A 280 11.60 36.52 -33.43
C GLN A 280 12.23 37.19 -32.21
N SER A 281 12.57 36.43 -31.17
CA SER A 281 13.13 36.93 -29.91
C SER A 281 14.44 36.24 -29.55
N ASP A 282 15.30 36.93 -28.82
CA ASP A 282 16.59 36.40 -28.36
C ASP A 282 16.46 35.34 -27.23
N HIS A 283 15.24 35.17 -26.67
CA HIS A 283 14.94 34.22 -25.59
C HIS A 283 13.67 33.44 -25.88
N LEU A 284 13.83 32.12 -26.02
CA LEU A 284 12.76 31.15 -26.22
C LEU A 284 12.57 30.29 -24.97
N PHE A 285 11.34 30.27 -24.45
CA PHE A 285 10.96 29.39 -23.34
C PHE A 285 10.02 28.32 -23.84
N THR A 286 10.37 27.05 -23.59
CA THR A 286 9.52 25.94 -23.92
C THR A 286 8.86 25.40 -22.64
N VAL A 287 7.54 25.31 -22.64
CA VAL A 287 6.74 24.71 -21.57
C VAL A 287 6.30 23.32 -22.01
N ILE A 288 6.53 22.32 -21.18
CA ILE A 288 6.20 20.94 -21.47
C ILE A 288 5.12 20.49 -20.48
N ASN A 289 3.97 20.09 -21.01
CA ASN A 289 2.97 19.37 -20.23
C ASN A 289 3.26 17.87 -20.30
N THR A 290 3.66 17.29 -19.16
CA THR A 290 3.93 15.85 -19.04
C THR A 290 2.67 15.05 -18.66
N GLY A 291 1.53 15.71 -18.45
CA GLY A 291 0.26 15.08 -18.13
C GLY A 291 -0.49 14.55 -19.35
N LEU A 292 -1.54 13.76 -19.12
CA LEU A 292 -2.36 13.15 -20.17
C LEU A 292 -3.50 14.07 -20.69
N HIS A 293 -3.70 15.21 -20.07
CA HIS A 293 -4.80 16.14 -20.39
C HIS A 293 -4.27 17.56 -20.52
N ASP A 294 -4.96 18.35 -21.33
CA ASP A 294 -4.72 19.80 -21.41
C ASP A 294 -4.81 20.45 -20.04
N LYS A 295 -3.90 21.34 -19.74
CA LYS A 295 -3.80 21.99 -18.44
C LYS A 295 -3.62 23.50 -18.61
N VAL A 296 -4.37 24.27 -17.85
CA VAL A 296 -4.16 25.70 -17.68
C VAL A 296 -3.51 25.91 -16.32
N ASP A 297 -2.28 26.42 -16.31
CA ASP A 297 -1.51 26.58 -15.08
C ASP A 297 -0.56 27.77 -15.19
N THR A 298 -0.03 28.23 -14.06
CA THR A 298 0.99 29.28 -14.02
C THR A 298 2.37 28.66 -14.10
N VAL A 299 3.17 29.12 -15.05
CA VAL A 299 4.57 28.71 -15.20
C VAL A 299 5.49 29.80 -14.66
N SER A 300 6.41 29.44 -13.79
CA SER A 300 7.43 30.36 -13.26
C SER A 300 8.81 29.96 -13.76
N THR A 301 9.60 30.94 -14.19
CA THR A 301 10.99 30.75 -14.58
C THR A 301 11.87 31.86 -14.02
N VAL A 302 13.15 31.59 -13.89
CA VAL A 302 14.16 32.60 -13.48
C VAL A 302 14.92 33.04 -14.71
N ILE A 303 15.02 34.34 -14.91
CA ILE A 303 15.68 34.95 -16.04
C ILE A 303 16.77 35.87 -15.53
N ASP A 304 17.97 35.81 -16.14
CA ASP A 304 19.06 36.73 -15.85
C ASP A 304 18.80 38.06 -16.51
N VAL A 305 18.37 39.05 -15.71
CA VAL A 305 18.07 40.40 -16.18
C VAL A 305 19.29 41.16 -16.73
N ALA A 306 20.50 40.73 -16.40
CA ALA A 306 21.71 41.36 -16.98
C ALA A 306 21.90 41.03 -18.47
N THR A 307 21.23 40.00 -18.98
CA THR A 307 21.27 39.56 -20.38
C THR A 307 19.96 39.77 -21.14
N CYS A 308 18.90 40.28 -20.48
CA CYS A 308 17.56 40.36 -21.06
C CYS A 308 16.97 41.78 -20.94
N ASP A 309 16.62 42.37 -22.06
CA ASP A 309 15.87 43.64 -22.13
C ASP A 309 14.40 43.32 -22.42
N PHE A 310 13.63 43.02 -21.34
CA PHE A 310 12.22 42.65 -21.49
C PHE A 310 11.33 43.80 -21.82
N LYS A 311 10.73 43.78 -23.00
CA LYS A 311 9.66 44.71 -23.37
C LYS A 311 8.29 44.05 -23.35
N GLU A 312 8.19 42.79 -23.77
CA GLU A 312 6.90 42.09 -23.85
C GLU A 312 7.14 40.57 -24.01
N LEU A 313 6.24 39.75 -23.42
CA LEU A 313 6.22 38.28 -23.61
C LEU A 313 5.06 37.94 -24.55
N HIS A 314 5.38 37.35 -25.70
CA HIS A 314 4.37 36.84 -26.63
C HIS A 314 4.38 35.31 -26.61
N PRO A 315 3.22 34.65 -26.30
CA PRO A 315 3.09 33.23 -26.53
C PRO A 315 3.13 32.94 -28.04
N THR A 316 3.97 31.98 -28.45
CA THR A 316 3.93 31.40 -29.80
C THR A 316 3.18 30.09 -29.74
N GLU A 317 2.18 29.89 -30.58
CA GLU A 317 1.55 28.60 -30.78
C GLU A 317 2.54 27.68 -31.49
N GLY A 318 2.87 26.51 -30.88
CA GLY A 318 3.74 25.48 -31.40
C GLY A 318 3.00 24.19 -31.68
#